data_3fdbd89167597b462a556630619f67b9
#
_entry.id   3fdbd89167597b462a556630619f67b9
#
_cell.length_a   1.000
_cell.length_b   1.000
_cell.length_c   1.000
_cell.angle_alpha   90.00
_cell.angle_beta   90.00
_cell.angle_gamma   90.00
#
_symmetry.space_group_name_H-M   'P 1'
#
loop_
_entity.id
_entity.type
_entity.pdbx_description
1 polymer ?
#
loop_
_entity_poly.entity_id
_entity_poly.type
_entity_poly.pdbx_seq_one_letter_code
_entity_poly.pdbx_strand_id
1 'polypeptide(L)' 'MHFGDTASFNRIIDTDKTMREDMGKLAEQLPHITEADYVADVLRLFRNAGLELSEREFRMLLLLRRQTDQILLQKDAL' A
#
# COMPACT_ATOMS: atom_id res chain seq x y z
N MET A 1 15.51 -3.58 3.88
CA MET A 1 14.22 -3.12 4.44
C MET A 1 14.14 -3.58 5.88
N HIS A 2 13.74 -2.70 6.77
CA HIS A 2 13.65 -2.99 8.19
C HIS A 2 12.31 -3.63 8.53
N PHE A 3 12.32 -4.52 9.51
CA PHE A 3 11.10 -5.15 10.00
C PHE A 3 10.06 -4.12 10.48
N GLY A 4 10.53 -3.03 11.10
CA GLY A 4 9.66 -1.94 11.55
C GLY A 4 8.91 -1.24 10.42
N ASP A 5 9.48 -1.18 9.20
CA ASP A 5 8.83 -0.57 8.04
C ASP A 5 7.63 -1.40 7.58
N THR A 6 7.73 -2.73 7.63
CA THR A 6 6.63 -3.61 7.29
C THR A 6 5.47 -3.42 8.27
N ALA A 7 5.75 -3.36 9.57
CA ALA A 7 4.74 -3.13 10.59
C ALA A 7 4.07 -1.75 10.42
N SER A 8 4.86 -0.72 10.15
CA SER A 8 4.35 0.64 9.94
C SER A 8 3.47 0.72 8.69
N PHE A 9 3.88 0.10 7.59
CA PHE A 9 3.12 0.04 6.35
C PHE A 9 1.74 -0.58 6.59
N ASN A 10 1.69 -1.74 7.22
CA ASN A 10 0.44 -2.44 7.50
C ASN A 10 -0.45 -1.65 8.45
N ARG A 11 0.12 -1.04 9.48
CA ARG A 11 -0.63 -0.23 10.44
C ARG A 11 -1.27 0.97 9.76
N ILE A 12 -0.55 1.68 8.90
CA ILE A 12 -1.07 2.85 8.20
C ILE A 12 -2.25 2.43 7.32
N ILE A 13 -2.11 1.37 6.53
CA ILE A 13 -3.19 0.89 5.67
C ILE A 13 -4.41 0.47 6.51
N ASP A 14 -4.19 -0.20 7.64
CA ASP A 14 -5.29 -0.75 8.43
C ASP A 14 -6.01 0.30 9.29
N THR A 15 -5.30 1.37 9.70
CA THR A 15 -5.85 2.33 10.67
C THR A 15 -6.12 3.71 10.08
N ASP A 16 -5.48 4.10 8.99
CA ASP A 16 -5.64 5.42 8.40
C ASP A 16 -6.70 5.38 7.30
N LYS A 17 -7.92 5.74 7.67
CA LYS A 17 -9.05 5.75 6.75
C LYS A 17 -8.84 6.73 5.59
N THR A 18 -8.33 7.93 5.86
CA THR A 18 -8.06 8.93 4.84
C THR A 18 -7.06 8.42 3.82
N MET A 19 -6.00 7.77 4.29
CA MET A 19 -4.99 7.16 3.44
C MET A 19 -5.61 6.12 2.47
N ARG A 20 -6.47 5.24 2.99
CA ARG A 20 -7.14 4.23 2.18
C ARG A 20 -8.08 4.85 1.14
N GLU A 21 -8.80 5.89 1.52
CA GLU A 21 -9.69 6.61 0.61
C GLU A 21 -8.89 7.28 -0.51
N ASP A 22 -7.77 7.92 -0.18
CA ASP A 22 -6.91 8.58 -1.16
C ASP A 22 -6.26 7.57 -2.10
N MET A 23 -5.80 6.43 -1.58
CA MET A 23 -5.27 5.35 -2.42
C MET A 23 -6.34 4.82 -3.38
N GLY A 24 -7.57 4.66 -2.89
CA GLY A 24 -8.69 4.21 -3.73
C GLY A 24 -8.99 5.19 -4.85
N LYS A 25 -8.99 6.48 -4.57
CA LYS A 25 -9.20 7.51 -5.59
C LYS A 25 -8.11 7.50 -6.65
N LEU A 26 -6.84 7.31 -6.23
CA LEU A 26 -5.74 7.21 -7.18
C LEU A 26 -5.85 5.95 -8.05
N ALA A 27 -6.27 4.85 -7.46
CA ALA A 27 -6.47 3.60 -8.21
C ALA A 27 -7.59 3.74 -9.26
N GLU A 28 -8.64 4.49 -8.95
CA GLU A 28 -9.72 4.77 -9.89
C GLU A 28 -9.26 5.59 -11.10
N GLN A 29 -8.18 6.34 -10.99
CA GLN A 29 -7.63 7.12 -12.09
C GLN A 29 -6.86 6.28 -13.10
N LEU A 30 -6.50 5.04 -12.77
CA LEU A 30 -5.93 4.11 -13.73
C LEU A 30 -7.05 3.68 -14.71
N PRO A 31 -6.81 3.56 -16.00
CA PRO A 31 -5.57 3.75 -16.76
C PRO A 31 -5.29 5.18 -17.25
N HIS A 32 -6.00 6.19 -16.76
CA HIS A 32 -5.81 7.58 -17.17
C HIS A 32 -4.48 8.18 -16.72
N ILE A 33 -3.88 7.62 -15.67
CA ILE A 33 -2.52 7.94 -15.24
C ILE A 33 -1.65 6.71 -15.40
N THR A 34 -0.33 6.93 -15.52
CA THR A 34 0.61 5.81 -15.64
C THR A 34 0.80 5.13 -14.30
N GLU A 35 1.24 3.86 -14.33
CA GLU A 35 1.58 3.15 -13.09
C GLU A 35 2.69 3.87 -12.32
N ALA A 36 3.66 4.46 -13.02
CA ALA A 36 4.73 5.23 -12.39
C ALA A 36 4.17 6.43 -11.64
N ASP A 37 3.22 7.16 -12.23
CA ASP A 37 2.56 8.29 -11.57
C ASP A 37 1.75 7.85 -10.35
N TYR A 38 1.03 6.74 -10.47
CA TYR A 38 0.29 6.16 -9.37
C TYR A 38 1.21 5.83 -8.19
N VAL A 39 2.31 5.13 -8.47
CA VAL A 39 3.28 4.76 -7.42
C VAL A 39 3.87 6.01 -6.77
N ALA A 40 4.25 7.02 -7.56
CA ALA A 40 4.81 8.25 -7.03
C ALA A 40 3.84 8.97 -6.09
N ASP A 41 2.56 9.03 -6.46
CA ASP A 41 1.54 9.68 -5.65
C ASP A 41 1.27 8.90 -4.36
N VAL A 42 1.23 7.58 -4.41
CA VAL A 42 1.05 6.74 -3.22
C VAL A 42 2.24 6.87 -2.28
N LEU A 43 3.46 6.90 -2.81
CA LEU A 43 4.66 7.11 -1.99
C LEU A 43 4.61 8.45 -1.25
N ARG A 44 4.09 9.49 -1.90
CA ARG A 44 3.90 10.80 -1.27
C ARG A 44 2.89 10.72 -0.12
N LEU A 45 1.80 9.98 -0.30
CA LEU A 45 0.82 9.76 0.77
C LEU A 45 1.45 9.09 1.98
N PHE A 46 2.28 8.06 1.76
CA PHE A 46 2.98 7.40 2.86
C PHE A 46 3.97 8.32 3.54
N ARG A 47 4.68 9.15 2.77
CA ARG A 47 5.60 10.14 3.35
C ARG A 47 4.84 11.12 4.26
N ASN A 48 3.69 11.58 3.83
CA ASN A 48 2.84 12.49 4.63
C ASN A 48 2.31 11.80 5.89
N ALA A 49 2.16 10.49 5.86
CA ALA A 49 1.77 9.70 7.04
C ALA A 49 2.95 9.32 7.94
N GLY A 50 4.17 9.77 7.60
CA GLY A 50 5.35 9.55 8.41
C GLY A 50 6.22 8.37 8.01
N LEU A 51 5.95 7.74 6.86
CA LEU A 51 6.72 6.59 6.41
C LEU A 51 7.33 6.87 5.03
N GLU A 52 8.65 7.01 4.98
CA GLU A 52 9.36 7.21 3.73
C GLU A 52 9.79 5.87 3.15
N LEU A 53 9.33 5.58 1.94
CA LEU A 53 9.62 4.34 1.24
C LEU A 53 10.18 4.64 -0.14
N SER A 54 11.10 3.78 -0.62
CA SER A 54 11.48 3.74 -2.02
C SER A 54 10.40 3.01 -2.83
N GLU A 55 10.40 3.20 -4.14
CA GLU A 55 9.48 2.49 -5.04
C GLU A 55 9.63 0.97 -4.88
N ARG A 56 10.87 0.48 -4.79
CA ARG A 56 11.16 -0.93 -4.65
C ARG A 56 10.59 -1.49 -3.34
N GLU A 57 10.78 -0.76 -2.25
CA GLU A 57 10.25 -1.16 -0.95
C GLU A 57 8.72 -1.19 -0.95
N PHE A 58 8.09 -0.17 -1.53
CA PHE A 58 6.64 -0.11 -1.65
C PHE A 58 6.09 -1.30 -2.43
N ARG A 59 6.68 -1.63 -3.59
CA ARG A 59 6.24 -2.74 -4.42
C ARG A 59 6.36 -4.07 -3.68
N MET A 60 7.45 -4.25 -2.95
CA MET A 60 7.67 -5.46 -2.16
C MET A 60 6.65 -5.60 -1.02
N LEU A 61 6.41 -4.51 -0.28
CA LEU A 61 5.45 -4.50 0.81
C LEU A 61 4.02 -4.75 0.32
N LEU A 62 3.67 -4.17 -0.81
CA LEU A 62 2.35 -4.37 -1.41
C LEU A 62 2.15 -5.83 -1.84
N LEU A 63 3.17 -6.44 -2.43
CA LEU A 63 3.12 -7.85 -2.83
C LEU A 63 2.94 -8.75 -1.62
N LEU A 64 3.70 -8.53 -0.56
CA LEU A 64 3.59 -9.30 0.68
C LEU A 64 2.19 -9.17 1.29
N ARG A 65 1.63 -7.97 1.27
CA ARG A 65 0.28 -7.71 1.77
C ARG A 65 -0.77 -8.47 0.98
N ARG A 66 -0.67 -8.47 -0.34
CA ARG A 66 -1.59 -9.21 -1.21
C ARG A 66 -1.52 -10.71 -0.96
N GLN A 67 -0.33 -11.25 -0.77
CA GLN A 67 -0.16 -12.68 -0.45
C GLN A 67 -0.81 -13.03 0.88
N THR A 68 -0.63 -12.19 1.90
CA THR A 68 -1.25 -12.39 3.20
C THR A 68 -2.77 -12.36 3.10
N ASP A 69 -3.33 -11.39 2.40
CA ASP A 69 -4.77 -11.26 2.21
C ASP A 69 -5.35 -12.47 1.48
N GLN A 70 -4.66 -12.99 0.47
CA GLN A 70 -5.08 -14.20 -0.24
C GLN A 70 -5.12 -15.42 0.67
N ILE A 71 -4.12 -15.58 1.52
CA ILE A 71 -4.07 -16.68 2.47
C ILE A 71 -5.24 -16.61 3.45
N LEU A 72 -5.53 -15.41 3.96
CA LEU A 72 -6.66 -15.20 4.88
C LEU A 72 -7.99 -15.50 4.21
N LEU A 73 -8.17 -15.08 2.97
CA LEU A 73 -9.39 -15.37 2.19
C LEU A 73 -9.56 -16.88 1.96
N GLN A 74 -8.49 -17.59 1.67
CA GLN A 74 -8.53 -19.03 1.49
C GLN A 74 -8.91 -19.75 2.78
N LYS A 75 -8.42 -19.27 3.92
CA LYS A 75 -8.78 -19.82 5.23
C LYS A 75 -10.26 -19.64 5.52
N ASP A 76 -10.82 -18.49 5.18
CA ASP A 76 -12.24 -18.21 5.41
C ASP A 76 -13.13 -19.03 4.48
N ALA A 77 -12.62 -19.47 3.33
CA ALA A 77 -13.35 -20.29 2.38
C ALA A 77 -13.38 -21.78 2.75
N LEU A 78 -12.57 -22.17 3.69
CA LEU A 78 -12.54 -23.54 4.19
C LEU A 78 -13.44 -23.67 5.43
#